data_cd407be7ca5c4ce973e1aa2bfcd0cf59
#
_entry.id   cd407be7ca5c4ce973e1aa2bfcd0cf59
#
_cell.length_a   1.000
_cell.length_b   1.000
_cell.length_c   1.000
_cell.angle_alpha   90.00
_cell.angle_beta   90.00
_cell.angle_gamma   90.00
#
_symmetry.space_group_name_H-M   'P 1'
#
loop_
_entity.id
_entity.type
_entity.pdbx_description
1 polymer ?
#
loop_
_entity_poly.entity_id
_entity_poly.type
_entity_poly.pdbx_seq_one_letter_code
_entity_poly.pdbx_strand_id
1 'polypeptide(L)'
;MDKAWSSQLKKGLVELSVLAALRENEAYGYQLLQRLGVEPLLATTESTLYPIMSRLAEEKLVAVRQAPSPNGPPRRYYRLTAQGREHLRQLSAHWKELSSAVDKILTDGAPETRNG
;
A
#
# COMPACT_ATOMS: atom_id res chain seq x y z
N MET A 1 7.87 12.72 15.17
CA MET A 1 6.87 11.76 15.65
C MET A 1 7.50 10.45 16.06
N ASP A 2 6.93 9.85 17.08
CA ASP A 2 7.40 8.56 17.55
C ASP A 2 7.28 7.52 16.43
N LYS A 3 8.34 6.75 16.26
CA LYS A 3 8.39 5.72 15.24
C LYS A 3 7.29 4.68 15.40
N ALA A 4 6.96 4.32 16.63
CA ALA A 4 5.93 3.32 16.88
C ALA A 4 4.56 3.80 16.39
N TRP A 5 4.24 5.05 16.64
CA TRP A 5 2.96 5.61 16.19
C TRP A 5 2.91 5.73 14.68
N SER A 6 4.03 6.16 14.06
CA SER A 6 4.10 6.28 12.62
C SER A 6 3.88 4.91 11.95
N SER A 7 4.53 3.87 12.47
CA SER A 7 4.37 2.52 11.94
C SER A 7 2.94 2.02 12.09
N GLN A 8 2.33 2.32 13.23
CA GLN A 8 0.97 1.88 13.48
C GLN A 8 -0.02 2.53 12.52
N LEU A 9 0.11 3.83 12.29
CA LEU A 9 -0.76 4.52 11.36
C LEU A 9 -0.58 4.01 9.94
N LYS A 10 0.67 3.71 9.57
CA LYS A 10 0.98 3.27 8.22
C LYS A 10 0.56 1.84 7.93
N LYS A 11 0.51 1.01 8.96
CA LYS A 11 0.32 -0.42 8.81
C LYS A 11 -0.83 -0.81 7.90
N GLY A 12 -1.96 -0.17 8.06
CA GLY A 12 -3.14 -0.50 7.25
C GLY A 12 -3.10 0.09 5.85
N LEU A 13 -2.13 0.96 5.57
CA LEU A 13 -2.06 1.64 4.28
C LEU A 13 -1.01 1.06 3.35
N VAL A 14 -0.18 0.14 3.84
CA VAL A 14 0.87 -0.43 3.00
C VAL A 14 0.28 -1.24 1.86
N GLU A 15 -0.74 -2.03 2.14
CA GLU A 15 -1.38 -2.82 1.10
C GLU A 15 -1.97 -1.93 0.01
N LEU A 16 -2.69 -0.89 0.41
CA LEU A 16 -3.26 0.07 -0.55
C LEU A 16 -2.15 0.69 -1.40
N SER A 17 -1.04 1.07 -0.75
CA SER A 17 0.08 1.70 -1.44
C SER A 17 0.75 0.74 -2.43
N VAL A 18 0.89 -0.53 -2.05
CA VAL A 18 1.47 -1.54 -2.92
C VAL A 18 0.61 -1.75 -4.16
N LEU A 19 -0.70 -1.89 -3.96
CA LEU A 19 -1.60 -2.08 -5.08
C LEU A 19 -1.58 -0.87 -6.01
N ALA A 20 -1.54 0.32 -5.43
CA ALA A 20 -1.47 1.54 -6.23
C ALA A 20 -0.16 1.62 -7.01
N ALA A 21 0.95 1.17 -6.40
CA ALA A 21 2.25 1.18 -7.06
C ALA A 21 2.32 0.22 -8.25
N LEU A 22 1.43 -0.78 -8.28
CA LEU A 22 1.38 -1.74 -9.38
C LEU A 22 0.32 -1.36 -10.43
N ARG A 23 -0.35 -0.23 -10.25
CA ARG A 23 -1.50 0.12 -11.07
C ARG A 23 -1.19 0.18 -12.58
N GLU A 24 -0.05 0.71 -12.93
CA GLU A 24 0.29 0.90 -14.34
C GLU A 24 1.32 -0.07 -14.88
N ASN A 25 2.20 -0.58 -14.04
CA ASN A 25 3.28 -1.46 -14.50
C ASN A 25 3.59 -2.53 -13.49
N GLU A 26 3.94 -3.70 -14.01
CA GLU A 26 4.44 -4.75 -13.13
C GLU A 26 5.75 -4.31 -12.48
N ALA A 27 6.13 -4.97 -11.42
CA ALA A 27 7.37 -4.67 -10.74
C ALA A 27 7.85 -5.88 -9.94
N TYR A 28 9.17 -6.00 -9.80
CA TYR A 28 9.69 -6.96 -8.85
C TYR A 28 9.93 -6.26 -7.50
N GLY A 29 10.23 -7.05 -6.46
CA GLY A 29 10.24 -6.53 -5.10
C GLY A 29 11.05 -5.26 -4.88
N TYR A 30 12.28 -5.23 -5.39
CA TYR A 30 13.12 -4.06 -5.20
C TYR A 30 12.52 -2.81 -5.86
N GLN A 31 11.94 -2.98 -7.05
CA GLN A 31 11.28 -1.86 -7.73
C GLN A 31 10.08 -1.36 -6.93
N LEU A 32 9.34 -2.26 -6.30
CA LEU A 32 8.23 -1.86 -5.45
C LEU A 32 8.73 -1.04 -4.26
N LEU A 33 9.81 -1.49 -3.64
CA LEU A 33 10.38 -0.73 -2.53
C LEU A 33 10.79 0.66 -2.99
N GLN A 34 11.36 0.77 -4.18
CA GLN A 34 11.75 2.07 -4.73
C GLN A 34 10.55 2.94 -5.02
N ARG A 35 9.50 2.37 -5.60
CA ARG A 35 8.29 3.14 -5.92
C ARG A 35 7.63 3.69 -4.66
N LEU A 36 7.56 2.87 -3.62
CA LEU A 36 6.97 3.31 -2.36
C LEU A 36 7.87 4.33 -1.68
N GLY A 37 9.19 4.16 -1.81
CA GLY A 37 10.14 5.04 -1.16
C GLY A 37 10.21 6.45 -1.73
N VAL A 38 9.61 6.68 -2.91
CA VAL A 38 9.53 8.02 -3.46
C VAL A 38 8.79 8.94 -2.48
N GLU A 39 7.83 8.37 -1.76
CA GLU A 39 7.17 9.10 -0.69
C GLU A 39 7.74 8.61 0.63
N PRO A 40 8.62 9.39 1.28
CA PRO A 40 9.30 8.89 2.48
C PRO A 40 8.39 8.36 3.58
N LEU A 41 7.21 8.93 3.72
CA LEU A 41 6.28 8.47 4.75
C LEU A 41 5.72 7.08 4.46
N LEU A 42 5.81 6.62 3.22
CA LEU A 42 5.33 5.30 2.83
C LEU A 42 6.44 4.30 2.59
N ALA A 43 7.69 4.71 2.78
CA ALA A 43 8.82 3.81 2.59
C ALA A 43 8.67 2.60 3.51
N THR A 44 8.99 1.43 2.98
CA THR A 44 8.83 0.19 3.72
C THR A 44 10.04 -0.70 3.49
N THR A 45 10.11 -1.81 4.19
CA THR A 45 11.24 -2.73 4.10
C THR A 45 10.82 -4.03 3.45
N GLU A 46 11.80 -4.83 3.06
CA GLU A 46 11.54 -6.14 2.48
C GLU A 46 10.79 -7.02 3.46
N SER A 47 11.14 -6.96 4.73
CA SER A 47 10.49 -7.82 5.72
C SER A 47 9.02 -7.48 5.89
N THR A 48 8.61 -6.26 5.60
CA THR A 48 7.20 -5.88 5.63
C THR A 48 6.53 -6.18 4.29
N LEU A 49 7.24 -5.94 3.19
CA LEU A 49 6.66 -6.06 1.86
C LEU A 49 6.38 -7.49 1.45
N TYR A 50 7.35 -8.39 1.63
CA TYR A 50 7.19 -9.74 1.06
C TYR A 50 6.04 -10.55 1.63
N PRO A 51 5.76 -10.51 2.94
CA PRO A 51 4.56 -11.21 3.43
C PRO A 51 3.27 -10.68 2.81
N ILE A 52 3.22 -9.37 2.56
CA ILE A 52 2.05 -8.76 1.93
C ILE A 52 1.92 -9.28 0.50
N MET A 53 3.02 -9.30 -0.25
CA MET A 53 3.00 -9.79 -1.62
C MET A 53 2.59 -11.25 -1.70
N SER A 54 3.08 -12.07 -0.78
CA SER A 54 2.70 -13.48 -0.73
C SER A 54 1.20 -13.64 -0.51
N ARG A 55 0.64 -12.87 0.40
CA ARG A 55 -0.78 -12.94 0.69
C ARG A 55 -1.61 -12.44 -0.49
N LEU A 56 -1.20 -11.35 -1.11
CA LEU A 56 -1.92 -10.84 -2.28
C LEU A 56 -1.90 -11.83 -3.44
N ALA A 57 -0.79 -12.56 -3.59
CA ALA A 57 -0.70 -13.57 -4.63
C ALA A 57 -1.62 -14.76 -4.31
N GLU A 58 -1.68 -15.18 -3.05
CA GLU A 58 -2.57 -16.25 -2.64
C GLU A 58 -4.03 -15.86 -2.87
N GLU A 59 -4.35 -14.61 -2.64
CA GLU A 59 -5.72 -14.11 -2.82
C GLU A 59 -6.01 -13.76 -4.27
N LYS A 60 -5.03 -13.97 -5.14
CA LYS A 60 -5.17 -13.72 -6.58
C LYS A 60 -5.43 -12.25 -6.95
N LEU A 61 -4.99 -11.37 -6.08
CA LEU A 61 -5.07 -9.94 -6.36
C LEU A 61 -3.87 -9.48 -7.17
N VAL A 62 -2.76 -10.22 -7.09
CA VAL A 62 -1.62 -10.02 -7.97
C VAL A 62 -1.25 -11.35 -8.60
N ALA A 63 -0.72 -11.28 -9.81
CA ALA A 63 -0.17 -12.44 -10.51
C ALA A 63 1.34 -12.32 -10.49
N VAL A 64 2.01 -13.46 -10.42
CA VAL A 64 3.47 -13.51 -10.31
C VAL A 64 4.03 -14.22 -11.52
N ARG A 65 5.07 -13.67 -12.12
CA ARG A 65 5.85 -14.38 -13.11
C ARG A 65 7.31 -14.31 -12.75
N GLN A 66 8.07 -15.33 -13.10
CA GLN A 66 9.49 -15.33 -12.88
C GLN A 66 10.20 -14.98 -14.19
N ALA A 67 11.29 -14.25 -14.09
CA ALA A 67 12.10 -13.93 -15.24
C ALA A 67 13.56 -13.96 -14.84
N PRO A 68 14.47 -14.31 -15.76
CA PRO A 68 15.90 -14.33 -15.45
C PRO A 68 16.36 -12.94 -15.03
N SER A 69 17.29 -12.90 -14.10
CA SER A 69 17.93 -11.64 -13.76
C SER A 69 19.35 -11.68 -14.29
N PRO A 70 19.94 -10.52 -14.55
CA PRO A 70 21.29 -10.48 -15.13
C PRO A 70 22.35 -11.18 -14.30
N ASN A 71 22.27 -11.05 -12.98
CA ASN A 71 23.29 -11.58 -12.11
C ASN A 71 22.67 -12.19 -10.88
N GLY A 72 22.08 -13.32 -10.98
CA GLY A 72 21.56 -13.97 -9.77
C GLY A 72 20.29 -14.77 -10.04
N PRO A 73 19.58 -15.09 -8.98
CA PRO A 73 18.35 -15.91 -9.11
C PRO A 73 17.29 -15.19 -9.92
N PRO A 74 16.36 -15.92 -10.48
CA PRO A 74 15.25 -15.29 -11.22
C PRO A 74 14.49 -14.33 -10.35
N ARG A 75 13.99 -13.27 -10.99
CA ARG A 75 13.19 -12.27 -10.30
C ARG A 75 11.72 -12.62 -10.40
N ARG A 76 10.99 -12.28 -9.35
CA ARG A 76 9.54 -12.46 -9.34
C ARG A 76 8.90 -11.10 -9.62
N TYR A 77 8.19 -11.03 -10.72
CA TYR A 77 7.49 -9.81 -11.11
C TYR A 77 6.02 -9.94 -10.74
N TYR A 78 5.49 -8.90 -10.17
CA TYR A 78 4.09 -8.86 -9.71
C TYR A 78 3.32 -7.87 -10.56
N ARG A 79 2.09 -8.23 -10.91
CA ARG A 79 1.19 -7.32 -11.60
C ARG A 79 -0.20 -7.47 -11.04
N LEU A 80 -1.01 -6.44 -11.14
CA LEU A 80 -2.39 -6.53 -10.67
C LEU A 80 -3.19 -7.44 -11.60
N THR A 81 -4.04 -8.26 -11.01
CA THR A 81 -5.05 -8.99 -11.75
C THR A 81 -6.28 -8.09 -11.89
N ALA A 82 -7.29 -8.56 -12.64
CA ALA A 82 -8.55 -7.82 -12.71
C ALA A 82 -9.17 -7.71 -11.32
N GLN A 83 -9.10 -8.78 -10.52
CA GLN A 83 -9.58 -8.75 -9.14
C GLN A 83 -8.79 -7.75 -8.31
N GLY A 84 -7.48 -7.67 -8.54
CA GLY A 84 -6.63 -6.74 -7.82
C GLY A 84 -6.98 -5.30 -8.14
N ARG A 85 -7.33 -5.00 -9.40
CA ARG A 85 -7.73 -3.66 -9.78
C ARG A 85 -9.02 -3.26 -9.11
N GLU A 86 -9.98 -4.18 -9.05
CA GLU A 86 -11.24 -3.90 -8.38
C GLU A 86 -11.03 -3.71 -6.88
N HIS A 87 -10.16 -4.53 -6.29
CA HIS A 87 -9.83 -4.42 -4.87
C HIS A 87 -9.18 -3.06 -4.58
N LEU A 88 -8.28 -2.63 -5.44
CA LEU A 88 -7.65 -1.31 -5.31
C LEU A 88 -8.70 -0.20 -5.37
N ARG A 89 -9.63 -0.31 -6.30
CA ARG A 89 -10.68 0.69 -6.43
C ARG A 89 -11.51 0.78 -5.15
N GLN A 90 -11.87 -0.37 -4.59
CA GLN A 90 -12.66 -0.39 -3.36
C GLN A 90 -11.88 0.16 -2.17
N LEU A 91 -10.62 -0.25 -2.04
CA LEU A 91 -9.79 0.25 -0.94
C LEU A 91 -9.56 1.75 -1.06
N SER A 92 -9.35 2.23 -2.27
CA SER A 92 -9.13 3.65 -2.50
C SER A 92 -10.34 4.47 -2.11
N ALA A 93 -11.54 4.00 -2.48
CA ALA A 93 -12.77 4.68 -2.13
C ALA A 93 -12.98 4.66 -0.62
N HIS A 94 -12.73 3.52 0.00
CA HIS A 94 -12.90 3.38 1.44
C HIS A 94 -11.91 4.28 2.20
N TRP A 95 -10.69 4.36 1.71
CA TRP A 95 -9.68 5.23 2.31
C TRP A 95 -10.13 6.70 2.28
N LYS A 96 -10.70 7.12 1.16
CA LYS A 96 -11.19 8.49 1.06
C LYS A 96 -12.32 8.75 2.05
N GLU A 97 -13.20 7.79 2.23
CA GLU A 97 -14.29 7.90 3.19
C GLU A 97 -13.76 7.96 4.62
N LEU A 98 -12.84 7.07 4.93
CA LEU A 98 -12.26 7.02 6.28
C LEU A 98 -11.48 8.27 6.61
N SER A 99 -10.63 8.71 5.68
CA SER A 99 -9.81 9.90 5.94
C SER A 99 -10.68 11.14 6.08
N SER A 100 -11.72 11.22 5.28
CA SER A 100 -12.66 12.33 5.37
C SER A 100 -13.39 12.32 6.72
N ALA A 101 -13.81 11.14 7.18
CA ALA A 101 -14.47 11.03 8.47
C ALA A 101 -13.56 11.43 9.62
N VAL A 102 -12.30 11.01 9.56
CA VAL A 102 -11.32 11.39 10.57
C VAL A 102 -11.08 12.89 10.55
N ASP A 103 -10.95 13.45 9.33
CA ASP A 103 -10.74 14.88 9.19
C ASP A 103 -11.89 15.69 9.80
N LYS A 104 -13.10 15.20 9.67
CA LYS A 104 -14.25 15.86 10.27
C LYS A 104 -14.11 15.92 11.80
N ILE A 105 -13.74 14.82 12.40
CA ILE A 105 -13.57 14.78 13.85
C ILE A 105 -12.44 15.68 14.27
N LEU A 106 -11.32 15.68 13.53
CA LEU A 106 -10.19 16.53 13.87
C LEU A 106 -10.53 18.01 13.75
N THR A 107 -11.34 18.35 12.80
CA THR A 107 -11.73 19.73 12.56
C THR A 107 -12.89 20.17 13.42
N ASP A 108 -13.95 19.38 13.41
CA ASP A 108 -15.16 19.76 14.13
C ASP A 108 -15.04 19.57 15.61
N GLY A 109 -14.17 18.69 16.03
CA GLY A 109 -13.97 18.46 17.43
C GLY A 109 -13.57 19.70 18.14
N ALA A 110 -12.81 20.52 17.48
CA ALA A 110 -12.35 21.72 18.08
C ALA A 110 -13.50 22.56 18.44
N PRO A 111 -14.41 22.68 17.61
CA PRO A 111 -15.39 23.58 17.99
C PRO A 111 -16.54 23.04 18.70
N GLU A 112 -16.34 22.13 19.44
CA GLU A 112 -17.38 21.74 20.21
C GLU A 112 -17.79 22.89 20.79
N THR A 113 -16.95 23.66 20.73
CA THR A 113 -17.14 24.93 21.02
C THR A 113 -18.30 25.42 20.31
N ARG A 114 -18.47 25.11 19.13
CA ARG A 114 -19.46 25.75 18.45
C ARG A 114 -20.77 25.27 18.93
N ASN A 115 -20.81 24.36 19.72
CA ASN A 115 -22.01 23.98 20.17
C ASN A 115 -22.15 24.54 21.44
N GLY A 116 -21.22 25.14 21.79
CA GLY A 116 -21.16 25.91 23.05
C GLY A 116 -22.02 25.51 23.69
#